data_ff772f9da7e1489fcb041b49bb210079
#
_entry.id   ff772f9da7e1489fcb041b49bb210079
#
_cell.length_a   1.000
_cell.length_b   1.000
_cell.length_c   1.000
_cell.angle_alpha   90.00
_cell.angle_beta   90.00
_cell.angle_gamma   90.00
#
_symmetry.space_group_name_H-M   'P 1'
#
loop_
_entity.id
_entity.type
_entity.pdbx_description
1 polymer ?
#
loop_
_entity_poly.entity_id
_entity_poly.type
_entity_poly.pdbx_seq_one_letter_code
_entity_poly.pdbx_strand_id
1 'polypeptide(L)'
;HIGATGSLVSWHASFENTQNKTMAAQYPEKADFLQDLIKRTLDLEDVFKAGYVDIAFAGSTSIKKVLPVVVPDLTYVGMDVASGTDAMEAWIRLITMLNGAEKNQLRKAMLEYCKLDTYAMVRIFEEMERV
;
A
#
# COMPACT_ATOMS: atom_id res chain seq x y z
N HIS A 1 -3.86 15.11 -1.11
CA HIS A 1 -4.97 15.77 -0.39
C HIS A 1 -6.15 14.80 -0.31
N ILE A 2 -6.55 14.43 0.91
CA ILE A 2 -7.68 13.53 1.14
C ILE A 2 -8.94 14.38 1.27
N GLY A 3 -9.97 14.10 0.44
CA GLY A 3 -11.26 14.78 0.50
C GLY A 3 -12.04 14.43 1.78
N ALA A 4 -13.06 15.26 2.08
CA ALA A 4 -13.92 15.05 3.24
C ALA A 4 -14.99 13.95 3.03
N THR A 5 -15.15 13.44 1.81
CA THR A 5 -16.16 12.45 1.44
C THR A 5 -15.56 11.37 0.57
N GLY A 6 -16.29 10.26 0.39
CA GLY A 6 -15.88 9.11 -0.40
C GLY A 6 -15.13 8.06 0.42
N SER A 7 -15.01 6.87 -0.13
CA SER A 7 -14.28 5.76 0.49
C SER A 7 -12.77 5.89 0.23
N LEU A 8 -11.98 5.37 1.15
CA LEU A 8 -10.55 5.20 1.00
C LEU A 8 -10.29 3.72 0.77
N VAL A 9 -9.50 3.38 -0.23
CA VAL A 9 -9.15 2.00 -0.51
C VAL A 9 -7.74 1.72 0.00
N SER A 10 -7.57 0.64 0.73
CA SER A 10 -6.28 0.16 1.23
C SER A 10 -6.15 -1.34 0.95
N TRP A 11 -4.94 -1.83 0.95
CA TRP A 11 -4.65 -3.27 0.95
C TRP A 11 -4.16 -3.65 2.34
N HIS A 12 -4.84 -4.58 3.00
CA HIS A 12 -4.57 -4.95 4.39
C HIS A 12 -4.81 -3.79 5.37
N ALA A 13 -6.00 -3.19 5.29
CA ALA A 13 -6.38 -1.95 6.00
C ALA A 13 -6.15 -1.97 7.52
N SER A 14 -6.03 -3.16 8.13
CA SER A 14 -5.74 -3.29 9.56
C SER A 14 -4.42 -2.66 9.97
N PHE A 15 -3.41 -2.67 9.07
CA PHE A 15 -2.12 -2.04 9.32
C PHE A 15 -2.24 -0.52 9.35
N GLU A 16 -2.80 0.09 8.29
CA GLU A 16 -3.00 1.55 8.19
C GLU A 16 -3.90 2.06 9.30
N ASN A 17 -4.97 1.34 9.60
CA ASN A 17 -5.89 1.69 10.68
C ASN A 17 -5.23 1.67 12.06
N THR A 18 -4.29 0.74 12.28
CA THR A 18 -3.50 0.70 13.52
C THR A 18 -2.58 1.91 13.62
N GLN A 19 -1.91 2.29 12.52
CA GLN A 19 -1.07 3.49 12.48
C GLN A 19 -1.90 4.76 12.71
N ASN A 20 -3.07 4.87 12.07
CA ASN A 20 -3.99 6.00 12.26
C ASN A 20 -4.47 6.12 13.71
N LYS A 21 -4.78 5.00 14.38
CA LYS A 21 -5.14 4.99 15.82
C LYS A 21 -3.98 5.47 16.70
N THR A 22 -2.77 5.01 16.42
CA THR A 22 -1.57 5.43 17.15
C THR A 22 -1.31 6.92 16.97
N MET A 23 -1.42 7.42 15.74
CA MET A 23 -1.27 8.85 15.46
C MET A 23 -2.37 9.69 16.13
N ALA A 24 -3.62 9.22 16.15
CA ALA A 24 -4.72 9.91 16.82
C ALA A 24 -4.49 10.05 18.33
N ALA A 25 -3.85 9.05 18.96
CA ALA A 25 -3.48 9.13 20.37
C ALA A 25 -2.29 10.10 20.62
N GLN A 26 -1.34 10.18 19.69
CA GLN A 26 -0.18 11.07 19.79
C GLN A 26 -0.52 12.54 19.45
N TYR A 27 -1.50 12.76 18.57
CA TYR A 27 -1.89 14.07 18.04
C TYR A 27 -3.41 14.29 18.22
N PRO A 28 -3.86 14.61 19.44
CA PRO A 28 -5.30 14.75 19.74
C PRO A 28 -6.04 15.76 18.84
N GLU A 29 -5.34 16.79 18.38
CA GLU A 29 -5.88 17.81 17.48
C GLU A 29 -6.18 17.26 16.06
N LYS A 30 -5.70 16.08 15.72
CA LYS A 30 -5.95 15.37 14.47
C LYS A 30 -6.85 14.13 14.67
N ALA A 31 -7.26 13.84 15.89
CA ALA A 31 -7.96 12.59 16.22
C ALA A 31 -9.24 12.41 15.40
N ASP A 32 -10.08 13.44 15.28
CA ASP A 32 -11.34 13.36 14.53
C ASP A 32 -11.09 13.06 13.05
N PHE A 33 -10.12 13.72 12.44
CA PHE A 33 -9.73 13.46 11.05
C PHE A 33 -9.23 12.02 10.87
N LEU A 34 -8.35 11.53 11.74
CA LEU A 34 -7.80 10.17 11.65
C LEU A 34 -8.87 9.10 11.91
N GLN A 35 -9.81 9.35 12.81
CA GLN A 35 -10.95 8.46 13.04
C GLN A 35 -11.90 8.43 11.82
N ASP A 36 -12.10 9.56 11.15
CA ASP A 36 -12.86 9.60 9.90
C ASP A 36 -12.20 8.78 8.79
N LEU A 37 -10.87 8.86 8.63
CA LEU A 37 -10.14 8.02 7.68
C LEU A 37 -10.39 6.52 7.97
N ILE A 38 -10.25 6.10 9.23
CA ILE A 38 -10.46 4.70 9.64
C ILE A 38 -11.87 4.23 9.27
N LYS A 39 -12.90 5.04 9.52
CA LYS A 39 -14.31 4.70 9.23
C LYS A 39 -14.59 4.56 7.74
N ARG A 40 -13.88 5.32 6.89
CA ARG A 40 -14.06 5.33 5.44
C ARG A 40 -13.15 4.36 4.69
N THR A 41 -12.20 3.73 5.39
CA THR A 41 -11.26 2.80 4.76
C THR A 41 -11.94 1.47 4.47
N LEU A 42 -11.85 1.05 3.20
CA LEU A 42 -12.24 -0.27 2.70
C LEU A 42 -10.98 -1.09 2.44
N ASP A 43 -11.00 -2.34 2.87
CA ASP A 43 -9.91 -3.28 2.61
C ASP A 43 -10.16 -4.03 1.29
N LEU A 44 -9.42 -3.69 0.25
CA LEU A 44 -9.53 -4.37 -1.05
C LEU A 44 -9.06 -5.83 -0.98
N GLU A 45 -8.18 -6.18 -0.05
CA GLU A 45 -7.73 -7.55 0.17
C GLU A 45 -8.89 -8.48 0.57
N ASP A 46 -9.95 -7.96 1.21
CA ASP A 46 -11.08 -8.76 1.66
C ASP A 46 -11.85 -9.42 0.50
N VAL A 47 -11.83 -8.82 -0.68
CA VAL A 47 -12.39 -9.45 -1.90
C VAL A 47 -11.68 -10.77 -2.21
N PHE A 48 -10.38 -10.83 -2.00
CA PHE A 48 -9.53 -12.01 -2.27
C PHE A 48 -9.49 -13.00 -1.11
N LYS A 49 -9.79 -12.55 0.11
CA LYS A 49 -9.94 -13.44 1.26
C LYS A 49 -11.26 -14.21 1.25
N ALA A 50 -12.35 -13.57 0.84
CA ALA A 50 -13.70 -14.08 1.00
C ALA A 50 -14.39 -14.52 -0.30
N GLY A 51 -13.97 -14.02 -1.47
CA GLY A 51 -14.71 -14.20 -2.72
C GLY A 51 -13.88 -14.70 -3.89
N TYR A 52 -12.90 -13.93 -4.33
CA TYR A 52 -12.12 -14.25 -5.51
C TYR A 52 -10.86 -15.06 -5.14
N VAL A 53 -10.88 -16.36 -5.46
CA VAL A 53 -9.78 -17.28 -5.16
C VAL A 53 -9.20 -17.82 -6.46
N ASP A 54 -7.89 -17.74 -6.63
CA ASP A 54 -7.17 -18.33 -7.75
C ASP A 54 -6.03 -19.22 -7.23
N ILE A 55 -5.80 -20.35 -7.91
CA ILE A 55 -4.73 -21.29 -7.56
C ILE A 55 -3.33 -20.66 -7.68
N ALA A 56 -3.19 -19.69 -8.59
CA ALA A 56 -1.93 -18.96 -8.80
C ALA A 56 -1.57 -18.02 -7.63
N PHE A 57 -2.51 -17.71 -6.74
CA PHE A 57 -2.22 -16.98 -5.49
C PHE A 57 -1.39 -17.83 -4.51
N ALA A 58 -1.33 -19.13 -4.73
CA ALA A 58 -0.60 -20.08 -3.88
C ALA A 58 -0.99 -19.97 -2.38
N GLY A 59 -2.28 -19.73 -2.10
CA GLY A 59 -2.83 -19.61 -0.75
C GLY A 59 -2.53 -18.27 -0.05
N SER A 60 -2.07 -17.26 -0.78
CA SER A 60 -1.75 -15.94 -0.21
C SER A 60 -2.56 -14.83 -0.88
N THR A 61 -3.11 -13.93 -0.08
CA THR A 61 -3.79 -12.72 -0.54
C THR A 61 -2.89 -11.49 -0.57
N SER A 62 -1.57 -11.67 -0.42
CA SER A 62 -0.62 -10.56 -0.59
C SER A 62 -0.77 -9.93 -1.97
N ILE A 63 -0.78 -8.60 -2.04
CA ILE A 63 -0.88 -7.85 -3.30
C ILE A 63 0.16 -8.32 -4.34
N LYS A 64 1.34 -8.77 -3.91
CA LYS A 64 2.41 -9.29 -4.78
C LYS A 64 2.09 -10.63 -5.41
N LYS A 65 1.14 -11.38 -4.83
CA LYS A 65 0.63 -12.64 -5.39
C LYS A 65 -0.61 -12.42 -6.23
N VAL A 66 -1.45 -11.50 -5.81
CA VAL A 66 -2.71 -11.15 -6.50
C VAL A 66 -2.43 -10.34 -7.77
N LEU A 67 -1.60 -9.30 -7.68
CA LEU A 67 -1.36 -8.38 -8.79
C LEU A 67 -0.97 -9.07 -10.11
N PRO A 68 0.05 -9.94 -10.19
CA PRO A 68 0.46 -10.53 -11.46
C PRO A 68 -0.57 -11.51 -12.05
N VAL A 69 -1.54 -11.94 -11.28
CA VAL A 69 -2.65 -12.80 -11.75
C VAL A 69 -3.79 -11.97 -12.28
N VAL A 70 -4.18 -10.92 -11.55
CA VAL A 70 -5.32 -10.06 -11.90
C VAL A 70 -4.93 -9.02 -12.97
N VAL A 71 -3.70 -8.51 -12.89
CA VAL A 71 -3.14 -7.48 -13.79
C VAL A 71 -1.76 -7.95 -14.29
N PRO A 72 -1.70 -8.85 -15.29
CA PRO A 72 -0.45 -9.51 -15.69
C PRO A 72 0.64 -8.58 -16.24
N ASP A 73 0.28 -7.37 -16.66
CA ASP A 73 1.20 -6.35 -17.15
C ASP A 73 1.91 -5.56 -16.02
N LEU A 74 1.57 -5.82 -14.75
CA LEU A 74 2.17 -5.16 -13.59
C LEU A 74 2.87 -6.17 -12.67
N THR A 75 4.07 -5.83 -12.23
CA THR A 75 4.86 -6.68 -11.32
C THR A 75 5.83 -5.85 -10.49
N TYR A 76 6.14 -6.35 -9.28
CA TYR A 76 7.22 -5.82 -8.43
C TYR A 76 8.60 -6.43 -8.77
N VAL A 77 8.65 -7.40 -9.66
CA VAL A 77 9.90 -8.06 -10.05
C VAL A 77 10.84 -7.06 -10.73
N GLY A 78 12.09 -7.02 -10.27
CA GLY A 78 13.12 -6.13 -10.80
C GLY A 78 13.18 -4.75 -10.18
N MET A 79 12.37 -4.47 -9.16
CA MET A 79 12.47 -3.23 -8.40
C MET A 79 13.57 -3.30 -7.33
N ASP A 80 14.32 -2.22 -7.12
CA ASP A 80 15.36 -2.10 -6.08
C ASP A 80 14.74 -2.15 -4.67
N VAL A 81 13.53 -1.62 -4.51
CA VAL A 81 12.69 -1.76 -3.32
C VAL A 81 11.44 -2.50 -3.78
N ALA A 82 11.27 -3.72 -3.35
CA ALA A 82 10.23 -4.63 -3.83
C ALA A 82 9.31 -5.15 -2.71
N SER A 83 9.56 -4.78 -1.46
CA SER A 83 8.76 -5.21 -0.31
C SER A 83 8.63 -4.13 0.76
N GLY A 84 7.60 -4.26 1.62
CA GLY A 84 7.45 -3.39 2.78
C GLY A 84 8.66 -3.45 3.72
N THR A 85 9.28 -4.64 3.87
CA THR A 85 10.52 -4.80 4.64
C THR A 85 11.67 -4.03 4.01
N ASP A 86 11.86 -4.18 2.68
CA ASP A 86 12.90 -3.43 1.95
C ASP A 86 12.66 -1.92 2.06
N ALA A 87 11.40 -1.48 2.01
CA ALA A 87 11.03 -0.07 2.16
C ALA A 87 11.34 0.47 3.57
N MET A 88 11.12 -0.33 4.62
CA MET A 88 11.48 0.05 5.99
C MET A 88 13.01 0.17 6.15
N GLU A 89 13.77 -0.79 5.64
CA GLU A 89 15.24 -0.74 5.66
C GLU A 89 15.77 0.44 4.84
N ALA A 90 15.21 0.65 3.64
CA ALA A 90 15.54 1.78 2.79
C ALA A 90 15.26 3.12 3.48
N TRP A 91 14.14 3.22 4.22
CA TRP A 91 13.83 4.43 4.99
C TRP A 91 14.85 4.71 6.08
N ILE A 92 15.22 3.70 6.87
CA ILE A 92 16.25 3.85 7.93
C ILE A 92 17.58 4.32 7.31
N ARG A 93 17.98 3.71 6.19
CA ARG A 93 19.18 4.15 5.47
C ARG A 93 19.05 5.60 4.99
N LEU A 94 17.91 5.95 4.40
CA LEU A 94 17.66 7.27 3.83
C LEU A 94 17.80 8.40 4.85
N ILE A 95 17.28 8.21 6.08
CA ILE A 95 17.34 9.22 7.14
C ILE A 95 18.74 9.36 7.76
N THR A 96 19.57 8.32 7.67
CA THR A 96 20.94 8.31 8.23
C THR A 96 22.01 8.68 7.22
N MET A 97 21.73 8.58 5.90
CA MET A 97 22.68 8.92 4.84
C MET A 97 22.93 10.42 4.73
N LEU A 98 24.17 10.78 4.46
CA LEU A 98 24.51 12.14 4.02
C LEU A 98 23.93 12.40 2.62
N ASN A 99 23.71 13.68 2.28
CA ASN A 99 23.21 14.06 0.98
C ASN A 99 24.21 13.64 -0.12
N GLY A 100 23.67 13.13 -1.25
CA GLY A 100 24.49 12.68 -2.36
C GLY A 100 23.68 11.89 -3.40
N ALA A 101 24.35 11.41 -4.42
CA ALA A 101 23.74 10.67 -5.53
C ALA A 101 23.06 9.38 -5.04
N GLU A 102 23.71 8.64 -4.15
CA GLU A 102 23.19 7.38 -3.61
C GLU A 102 21.87 7.59 -2.82
N LYS A 103 21.82 8.64 -1.98
CA LYS A 103 20.58 9.02 -1.26
C LYS A 103 19.44 9.34 -2.24
N ASN A 104 19.75 10.06 -3.32
CA ASN A 104 18.75 10.40 -4.34
C ASN A 104 18.27 9.17 -5.10
N GLN A 105 19.15 8.21 -5.42
CA GLN A 105 18.76 6.94 -6.04
C GLN A 105 17.85 6.13 -5.12
N LEU A 106 18.21 5.98 -3.83
CA LEU A 106 17.40 5.25 -2.88
C LEU A 106 16.03 5.90 -2.68
N ARG A 107 15.98 7.23 -2.59
CA ARG A 107 14.73 7.99 -2.51
C ARG A 107 13.86 7.76 -3.75
N LYS A 108 14.44 7.74 -4.94
CA LYS A 108 13.74 7.47 -6.19
C LYS A 108 13.16 6.05 -6.19
N ALA A 109 13.94 5.05 -5.81
CA ALA A 109 13.49 3.65 -5.73
C ALA A 109 12.30 3.50 -4.77
N MET A 110 12.33 4.15 -3.61
CA MET A 110 11.21 4.14 -2.66
C MET A 110 9.95 4.83 -3.24
N LEU A 111 10.11 5.93 -3.95
CA LEU A 111 8.98 6.62 -4.58
C LEU A 111 8.34 5.77 -5.69
N GLU A 112 9.15 5.07 -6.49
CA GLU A 112 8.65 4.15 -7.52
C GLU A 112 7.91 2.96 -6.89
N TYR A 113 8.42 2.42 -5.78
CA TYR A 113 7.72 1.39 -5.02
C TYR A 113 6.35 1.87 -4.51
N CYS A 114 6.29 3.01 -3.81
CA CYS A 114 5.03 3.56 -3.31
C CYS A 114 4.04 3.89 -4.45
N LYS A 115 4.56 4.38 -5.58
CA LYS A 115 3.75 4.63 -6.77
C LYS A 115 3.12 3.35 -7.31
N LEU A 116 3.92 2.27 -7.40
CA LEU A 116 3.41 0.98 -7.86
C LEU A 116 2.39 0.40 -6.89
N ASP A 117 2.62 0.47 -5.58
CA ASP A 117 1.67 -0.01 -4.56
C ASP A 117 0.29 0.65 -4.73
N THR A 118 0.27 1.99 -4.87
CA THR A 118 -0.97 2.72 -5.07
C THR A 118 -1.61 2.40 -6.43
N TYR A 119 -0.81 2.37 -7.50
CA TYR A 119 -1.31 2.09 -8.85
C TYR A 119 -1.82 0.66 -9.00
N ALA A 120 -1.17 -0.30 -8.35
CA ALA A 120 -1.61 -1.69 -8.32
C ALA A 120 -3.04 -1.83 -7.75
N MET A 121 -3.34 -1.14 -6.65
CA MET A 121 -4.70 -1.14 -6.09
C MET A 121 -5.73 -0.55 -7.05
N VAL A 122 -5.41 0.54 -7.75
CA VAL A 122 -6.29 1.13 -8.76
C VAL A 122 -6.57 0.12 -9.87
N ARG A 123 -5.52 -0.50 -10.42
CA ARG A 123 -5.66 -1.45 -11.52
C ARG A 123 -6.41 -2.73 -11.11
N ILE A 124 -6.16 -3.25 -9.90
CA ILE A 124 -6.92 -4.39 -9.37
C ILE A 124 -8.40 -4.01 -9.21
N PHE A 125 -8.70 -2.84 -8.69
CA PHE A 125 -10.07 -2.36 -8.53
C PHE A 125 -10.78 -2.25 -9.88
N GLU A 126 -10.14 -1.65 -10.89
CA GLU A 126 -10.68 -1.55 -12.25
C GLU A 126 -10.98 -2.92 -12.89
N GLU A 127 -10.12 -3.93 -12.66
CA GLU A 127 -10.37 -5.28 -13.18
C GLU A 127 -11.54 -5.95 -12.43
N MET A 128 -11.67 -5.73 -11.12
CA MET A 128 -12.80 -6.27 -10.35
C MET A 128 -14.16 -5.63 -10.74
N GLU A 129 -14.19 -4.39 -11.21
CA GLU A 129 -15.41 -3.76 -11.72
C GLU A 129 -15.88 -4.35 -13.07
N ARG A 130 -15.03 -5.09 -13.77
CA ARG A 130 -15.33 -5.71 -15.07
C ARG A 130 -15.92 -7.13 -14.97
N VAL A 131 -15.82 -7.73 -13.79
CA VAL A 131 -16.32 -9.09 -13.53
C VAL A 131 -17.74 -9.04 -12.99
#